data_a806a258a59199cc70822070c22db7a2
#
_entry.id   a806a258a59199cc70822070c22db7a2
#
_cell.length_a   1.000
_cell.length_b   1.000
_cell.length_c   1.000
_cell.angle_alpha   90.00
_cell.angle_beta   90.00
_cell.angle_gamma   90.00
#
_symmetry.space_group_name_H-M   'P 1'
#
loop_
_entity.id
_entity.type
_entity.pdbx_description
1 polymer ?
#
loop_
_entity_poly.entity_id
_entity_poly.type
_entity_poly.pdbx_seq_one_letter_code
_entity_poly.pdbx_strand_id
1 'polypeptide(L)'
;MSRPVCARRLAADDEIKPKLLAVFDANYRVYGRRKMKAALRREHGIVLDKDRIARLMRELGIRGATRSKTTVTTHSDRNSPRAPDLVNRHFKASRPNQLWVCDFTYVATWSGFAYTAFVTDVYSRMIVGWRTASTMTADLVTDALEMAIFSRRRQLLRGVIAHSDAGSQYTSVAHTERLGEIGALASIGSIGDSYDNALAESVNGLYKTELIRRQGPWRHAEHVELATLTYIDWFNQRRLHSELGDIPPAEFETDYYARPKAEAKTPTPTRI
;
A
#
# COMPACT_ATOMS: atom_id res chain seq x y z
N MET A 1 -5.70 -44.77 26.28
CA MET A 1 -6.40 -45.02 24.98
C MET A 1 -6.64 -43.68 24.32
N SER A 2 -5.85 -43.30 23.30
CA SER A 2 -6.08 -42.08 22.49
C SER A 2 -7.41 -42.22 21.74
N ARG A 3 -8.29 -41.27 21.93
CA ARG A 3 -9.59 -41.27 21.23
C ARG A 3 -9.34 -41.20 19.71
N PRO A 4 -9.98 -42.05 18.86
CA PRO A 4 -9.76 -42.09 17.40
C PRO A 4 -9.97 -40.71 16.71
N VAL A 5 -10.81 -39.86 17.28
CA VAL A 5 -11.04 -38.46 16.83
C VAL A 5 -9.80 -37.58 16.99
N CYS A 6 -8.99 -37.79 18.03
CA CYS A 6 -7.78 -37.01 18.28
C CYS A 6 -6.66 -37.35 17.27
N ALA A 7 -6.45 -38.62 16.98
CA ALA A 7 -5.46 -39.10 16.01
C ALA A 7 -5.80 -38.59 14.57
N ARG A 8 -7.06 -38.66 14.17
CA ARG A 8 -7.55 -38.18 12.86
C ARG A 8 -7.37 -36.67 12.72
N ARG A 9 -7.55 -35.89 13.81
CA ARG A 9 -7.35 -34.43 13.83
C ARG A 9 -5.88 -34.07 13.73
N LEU A 10 -5.00 -34.83 14.41
CA LEU A 10 -3.54 -34.63 14.35
C LEU A 10 -3.00 -34.91 12.95
N ALA A 11 -3.40 -36.02 12.32
CA ALA A 11 -3.00 -36.35 10.95
C ALA A 11 -3.42 -35.24 9.97
N ALA A 12 -4.67 -34.73 10.09
CA ALA A 12 -5.14 -33.61 9.26
C ALA A 12 -4.39 -32.28 9.54
N ASP A 13 -3.91 -32.06 10.76
CA ASP A 13 -3.10 -30.89 11.09
C ASP A 13 -1.69 -31.01 10.48
N ASP A 14 -1.10 -32.19 10.46
CA ASP A 14 0.22 -32.45 9.89
C ASP A 14 0.25 -32.28 8.36
N GLU A 15 -0.85 -32.56 7.67
CA GLU A 15 -1.00 -32.23 6.23
C GLU A 15 -1.13 -30.74 5.96
N ILE A 16 -1.67 -29.97 6.90
CA ILE A 16 -1.89 -28.52 6.75
C ILE A 16 -0.64 -27.70 7.10
N LYS A 17 0.14 -28.12 8.07
CA LYS A 17 1.33 -27.39 8.55
C LYS A 17 2.31 -27.01 7.44
N PRO A 18 2.69 -27.91 6.51
CA PRO A 18 3.59 -27.53 5.39
C PRO A 18 2.99 -26.45 4.48
N LYS A 19 1.69 -26.55 4.17
CA LYS A 19 1.00 -25.55 3.34
C LYS A 19 0.92 -24.19 4.04
N LEU A 20 0.68 -24.21 5.36
CA LEU A 20 0.66 -23.00 6.18
C LEU A 20 2.03 -22.32 6.22
N LEU A 21 3.12 -23.10 6.33
CA LEU A 21 4.49 -22.57 6.25
C LEU A 21 4.78 -21.99 4.87
N ALA A 22 4.44 -22.70 3.79
CA ALA A 22 4.66 -22.24 2.43
C ALA A 22 3.93 -20.89 2.16
N VAL A 23 2.66 -20.77 2.55
CA VAL A 23 1.91 -19.51 2.46
C VAL A 23 2.57 -18.41 3.29
N PHE A 24 3.03 -18.72 4.50
CA PHE A 24 3.67 -17.75 5.37
C PHE A 24 4.97 -17.21 4.77
N ASP A 25 5.83 -18.10 4.26
CA ASP A 25 7.12 -17.76 3.67
C ASP A 25 6.95 -16.98 2.35
N ALA A 26 6.01 -17.39 1.49
CA ALA A 26 5.68 -16.67 0.24
C ALA A 26 5.13 -15.25 0.46
N ASN A 27 4.65 -14.96 1.67
CA ASN A 27 4.05 -13.68 2.03
C ASN A 27 4.90 -12.88 3.04
N TYR A 28 6.21 -12.81 2.82
CA TYR A 28 7.17 -12.04 3.64
C TYR A 28 7.14 -12.40 5.13
N ARG A 29 6.54 -13.54 5.49
CA ARG A 29 6.34 -13.99 6.87
C ARG A 29 5.54 -13.00 7.73
N VAL A 30 4.67 -12.18 7.10
CA VAL A 30 3.95 -11.07 7.76
C VAL A 30 2.49 -11.39 8.07
N TYR A 31 1.92 -12.43 7.46
CA TYR A 31 0.50 -12.73 7.65
C TYR A 31 0.20 -13.24 9.05
N GLY A 32 -0.72 -12.56 9.73
CA GLY A 32 -1.38 -13.08 10.94
C GLY A 32 -2.56 -13.98 10.60
N ARG A 33 -3.16 -14.59 11.62
CA ARG A 33 -4.21 -15.63 11.49
C ARG A 33 -5.37 -15.27 10.52
N ARG A 34 -5.75 -13.99 10.39
CA ARG A 34 -6.85 -13.58 9.49
C ARG A 34 -6.43 -13.70 8.03
N LYS A 35 -5.30 -13.12 7.65
CA LYS A 35 -4.76 -13.22 6.29
C LYS A 35 -4.33 -14.64 5.94
N MET A 36 -3.77 -15.38 6.90
CA MET A 36 -3.47 -16.80 6.70
C MET A 36 -4.72 -17.62 6.38
N LYS A 37 -5.84 -17.34 7.04
CA LYS A 37 -7.14 -17.97 6.71
C LYS A 37 -7.57 -17.68 5.27
N ALA A 38 -7.50 -16.40 4.86
CA ALA A 38 -7.86 -15.97 3.52
C ALA A 38 -6.94 -16.60 2.46
N ALA A 39 -5.63 -16.59 2.70
CA ALA A 39 -4.64 -17.15 1.79
C ALA A 39 -4.76 -18.68 1.64
N LEU A 40 -4.91 -19.42 2.73
CA LEU A 40 -5.12 -20.88 2.67
C LEU A 40 -6.39 -21.25 1.89
N ARG A 41 -7.48 -20.50 2.08
CA ARG A 41 -8.71 -20.70 1.32
C ARG A 41 -8.49 -20.42 -0.17
N ARG A 42 -7.78 -19.33 -0.49
CA ARG A 42 -7.54 -18.88 -1.86
C ARG A 42 -6.59 -19.82 -2.62
N GLU A 43 -5.46 -20.15 -2.01
CA GLU A 43 -4.36 -20.86 -2.67
C GLU A 43 -4.53 -22.39 -2.64
N HIS A 44 -5.19 -22.93 -1.61
CA HIS A 44 -5.30 -24.36 -1.39
C HIS A 44 -6.75 -24.88 -1.23
N GLY A 45 -7.76 -24.00 -1.29
CA GLY A 45 -9.16 -24.37 -1.03
C GLY A 45 -9.41 -24.80 0.43
N ILE A 46 -8.47 -24.57 1.33
CA ILE A 46 -8.55 -25.02 2.72
C ILE A 46 -9.33 -24.01 3.56
N VAL A 47 -10.46 -24.44 4.09
CA VAL A 47 -11.31 -23.63 4.97
C VAL A 47 -11.12 -24.09 6.41
N LEU A 48 -10.49 -23.26 7.23
CA LEU A 48 -10.25 -23.50 8.65
C LEU A 48 -10.82 -22.37 9.50
N ASP A 49 -11.14 -22.70 10.74
CA ASP A 49 -11.43 -21.66 11.72
C ASP A 49 -10.16 -20.89 12.13
N LYS A 50 -10.34 -19.60 12.46
CA LYS A 50 -9.24 -18.70 12.83
C LYS A 50 -8.45 -19.18 14.06
N ASP A 51 -9.12 -19.89 14.99
CA ASP A 51 -8.49 -20.33 16.22
C ASP A 51 -7.66 -21.60 16.00
N ARG A 52 -8.09 -22.49 15.07
CA ARG A 52 -7.27 -23.62 14.61
C ARG A 52 -6.01 -23.12 13.90
N ILE A 53 -6.11 -22.11 13.04
CA ILE A 53 -4.95 -21.49 12.39
C ILE A 53 -4.03 -20.86 13.43
N ALA A 54 -4.56 -20.12 14.41
CA ALA A 54 -3.76 -19.52 15.47
C ALA A 54 -3.00 -20.57 16.31
N ARG A 55 -3.62 -21.74 16.58
CA ARG A 55 -2.99 -22.85 17.26
C ARG A 55 -1.85 -23.44 16.41
N LEU A 56 -2.11 -23.76 15.15
CA LEU A 56 -1.10 -24.30 14.23
C LEU A 56 0.08 -23.33 14.03
N MET A 57 -0.18 -22.03 13.89
CA MET A 57 0.87 -21.02 13.81
C MET A 57 1.75 -21.01 15.08
N ARG A 58 1.14 -21.19 16.27
CA ARG A 58 1.87 -21.24 17.54
C ARG A 58 2.70 -22.51 17.63
N GLU A 59 2.18 -23.66 17.23
CA GLU A 59 2.90 -24.93 17.18
C GLU A 59 4.10 -24.86 16.24
N LEU A 60 3.98 -24.13 15.12
CA LEU A 60 5.06 -23.91 14.16
C LEU A 60 6.03 -22.78 14.57
N GLY A 61 5.80 -22.10 15.68
CA GLY A 61 6.62 -20.98 16.12
C GLY A 61 6.56 -19.75 15.19
N ILE A 62 5.51 -19.62 14.36
CA ILE A 62 5.37 -18.51 13.42
C ILE A 62 4.38 -17.47 13.92
N ARG A 63 4.69 -16.20 13.66
CA ARG A 63 3.87 -15.05 14.08
C ARG A 63 3.85 -13.97 13.02
N GLY A 64 2.65 -13.46 12.70
CA GLY A 64 2.46 -12.33 11.79
C GLY A 64 3.08 -11.03 12.31
N ALA A 65 3.29 -10.11 11.39
CA ALA A 65 3.80 -8.78 11.73
C ALA A 65 2.76 -7.97 12.51
N THR A 66 3.22 -7.25 13.54
CA THR A 66 2.42 -6.29 14.31
C THR A 66 3.01 -4.90 14.14
N ARG A 67 2.16 -3.88 13.91
CA ARG A 67 2.61 -2.49 13.88
C ARG A 67 3.09 -2.09 15.28
N SER A 68 4.26 -1.47 15.37
CA SER A 68 4.67 -0.75 16.57
C SER A 68 4.15 0.68 16.52
N LYS A 69 4.01 1.34 17.68
CA LYS A 69 3.70 2.77 17.75
C LYS A 69 4.73 3.58 16.95
N THR A 70 4.24 4.50 16.10
CA THR A 70 5.07 5.36 15.26
C THR A 70 5.43 6.62 16.03
N THR A 71 6.68 7.09 15.90
CA THR A 71 7.13 8.39 16.39
C THR A 71 6.93 9.40 15.26
N VAL A 72 6.29 10.53 15.53
CA VAL A 72 6.12 11.64 14.56
C VAL A 72 7.45 12.36 14.43
N THR A 73 7.93 12.57 13.20
CA THR A 73 9.27 13.11 12.91
C THR A 73 9.30 14.22 11.85
N THR A 74 8.15 14.69 11.34
CA THR A 74 8.09 15.69 10.28
C THR A 74 7.91 17.09 10.85
N HIS A 75 8.79 18.04 10.47
CA HIS A 75 8.64 19.47 10.74
C HIS A 75 8.26 20.18 9.44
N SER A 76 7.12 20.88 9.44
CA SER A 76 6.61 21.61 8.28
C SER A 76 7.15 23.06 8.25
N ASP A 77 7.50 23.55 7.07
CA ASP A 77 7.79 24.98 6.84
C ASP A 77 6.46 25.76 6.69
N ARG A 78 6.34 26.87 7.45
CA ARG A 78 5.08 27.65 7.56
C ARG A 78 4.93 28.73 6.49
N ASN A 79 5.95 29.05 5.70
CA ASN A 79 6.02 30.29 4.92
C ASN A 79 5.90 30.13 3.39
N SER A 80 5.75 28.93 2.85
CA SER A 80 5.63 28.72 1.40
C SER A 80 4.18 28.82 0.90
N PRO A 81 3.91 29.45 -0.28
CA PRO A 81 2.59 29.42 -0.91
C PRO A 81 2.22 27.98 -1.24
N ARG A 82 0.96 27.60 -0.95
CA ARG A 82 0.52 26.20 -1.02
C ARG A 82 -0.73 26.06 -1.85
N ALA A 83 -0.85 24.93 -2.54
CA ALA A 83 -2.11 24.53 -3.16
C ALA A 83 -3.18 24.30 -2.06
N PRO A 84 -4.48 24.57 -2.38
CA PRO A 84 -5.56 24.35 -1.43
C PRO A 84 -5.73 22.86 -1.10
N ASP A 85 -6.22 22.56 0.10
CA ASP A 85 -6.67 21.21 0.43
C ASP A 85 -7.98 20.91 -0.31
N LEU A 86 -7.91 20.05 -1.32
CA LEU A 86 -9.05 19.60 -2.12
C LEU A 86 -9.70 18.34 -1.55
N VAL A 87 -9.09 17.68 -0.57
CA VAL A 87 -9.53 16.40 -0.02
C VAL A 87 -10.44 16.58 1.18
N ASN A 88 -10.23 17.64 1.99
CA ASN A 88 -11.04 17.93 3.17
C ASN A 88 -11.28 16.68 4.04
N ARG A 89 -10.24 15.89 4.31
CA ARG A 89 -10.29 14.63 5.08
C ARG A 89 -11.13 13.51 4.46
N HIS A 90 -11.63 13.66 3.24
CA HIS A 90 -12.42 12.65 2.55
C HIS A 90 -11.53 11.74 1.68
N PHE A 91 -10.68 10.92 2.29
CA PHE A 91 -9.82 9.95 1.59
C PHE A 91 -10.60 8.75 1.07
N LYS A 92 -11.58 9.03 0.22
CA LYS A 92 -12.38 8.02 -0.48
C LYS A 92 -12.36 8.30 -1.98
N ALA A 93 -12.18 7.25 -2.75
CA ALA A 93 -12.27 7.30 -4.20
C ALA A 93 -13.27 6.25 -4.68
N SER A 94 -14.05 6.57 -5.72
CA SER A 94 -15.04 5.67 -6.32
C SER A 94 -14.50 4.95 -7.56
N ARG A 95 -13.34 5.39 -8.07
CA ARG A 95 -12.67 4.83 -9.24
C ARG A 95 -11.14 4.96 -9.14
N PRO A 96 -10.38 4.14 -9.88
CA PRO A 96 -8.94 4.34 -10.01
C PRO A 96 -8.61 5.73 -10.59
N ASN A 97 -7.45 6.25 -10.21
CA ASN A 97 -6.95 7.56 -10.67
C ASN A 97 -7.91 8.73 -10.39
N GLN A 98 -8.65 8.66 -9.31
CA GLN A 98 -9.43 9.80 -8.81
C GLN A 98 -8.65 10.60 -7.78
N LEU A 99 -7.97 9.91 -6.87
CA LEU A 99 -7.18 10.51 -5.81
C LEU A 99 -5.93 9.65 -5.61
N TRP A 100 -4.76 10.28 -5.68
CA TRP A 100 -3.47 9.72 -5.29
C TRP A 100 -3.03 10.36 -3.98
N VAL A 101 -2.41 9.57 -3.12
CA VAL A 101 -1.76 10.06 -1.90
C VAL A 101 -0.26 9.85 -2.06
N CYS A 102 0.48 10.95 -1.89
CA CYS A 102 1.92 11.00 -2.04
C CYS A 102 2.56 11.23 -0.67
N ASP A 103 3.52 10.40 -0.31
CA ASP A 103 4.28 10.56 0.93
C ASP A 103 5.65 9.89 0.78
N PHE A 104 6.60 10.24 1.64
CA PHE A 104 7.88 9.58 1.67
C PHE A 104 8.25 9.16 3.09
N THR A 105 9.17 8.23 3.19
CA THR A 105 9.68 7.74 4.45
C THR A 105 11.20 7.57 4.39
N TYR A 106 11.85 7.47 5.53
CA TYR A 106 13.28 7.22 5.61
C TYR A 106 13.59 5.86 6.24
N VAL A 107 14.71 5.30 5.85
CA VAL A 107 15.26 4.02 6.29
C VAL A 107 16.69 4.25 6.74
N ALA A 108 17.03 3.87 7.97
CA ALA A 108 18.41 3.90 8.43
C ALA A 108 19.23 2.80 7.73
N THR A 109 20.37 3.17 7.18
CA THR A 109 21.34 2.27 6.56
C THR A 109 22.73 2.44 7.19
N TRP A 110 23.65 1.57 6.91
CA TRP A 110 25.05 1.72 7.39
C TRP A 110 25.76 2.93 6.78
N SER A 111 25.33 3.37 5.58
CA SER A 111 25.90 4.52 4.90
C SER A 111 25.09 5.82 5.11
N GLY A 112 24.22 5.88 6.13
CA GLY A 112 23.36 7.02 6.40
C GLY A 112 21.87 6.69 6.23
N PHE A 113 21.09 7.61 5.67
CA PHE A 113 19.67 7.40 5.42
C PHE A 113 19.38 7.13 3.94
N ALA A 114 18.45 6.25 3.67
CA ALA A 114 17.75 6.15 2.39
C ALA A 114 16.34 6.71 2.56
N TYR A 115 15.83 7.36 1.52
CA TYR A 115 14.49 7.94 1.49
C TYR A 115 13.69 7.25 0.40
N THR A 116 12.47 6.85 0.69
CA THR A 116 11.59 6.20 -0.27
C THR A 116 10.28 6.97 -0.37
N ALA A 117 9.99 7.50 -1.56
CA ALA A 117 8.73 8.16 -1.87
C ALA A 117 7.75 7.16 -2.50
N PHE A 118 6.47 7.32 -2.20
CA PHE A 118 5.38 6.52 -2.73
C PHE A 118 4.27 7.40 -3.29
N VAL A 119 3.67 6.95 -4.39
CA VAL A 119 2.40 7.44 -4.91
C VAL A 119 1.42 6.28 -4.85
N THR A 120 0.35 6.44 -4.09
CA THR A 120 -0.64 5.36 -3.84
C THR A 120 -2.02 5.78 -4.34
N ASP A 121 -2.64 4.97 -5.16
CA ASP A 121 -4.03 5.15 -5.58
C ASP A 121 -4.97 4.82 -4.42
N VAL A 122 -5.84 5.77 -4.07
CA VAL A 122 -6.75 5.65 -2.92
C VAL A 122 -7.83 4.60 -3.14
N TYR A 123 -8.29 4.42 -4.38
CA TYR A 123 -9.33 3.45 -4.71
C TYR A 123 -8.82 2.00 -4.58
N SER A 124 -7.76 1.69 -5.30
CA SER A 124 -7.23 0.33 -5.39
C SER A 124 -6.21 -0.01 -4.30
N ARG A 125 -5.73 0.98 -3.55
CA ARG A 125 -4.60 0.84 -2.60
C ARG A 125 -3.29 0.44 -3.28
N MET A 126 -3.24 0.51 -4.60
CA MET A 126 -2.06 0.16 -5.39
C MET A 126 -0.99 1.25 -5.27
N ILE A 127 0.25 0.85 -5.05
CA ILE A 127 1.40 1.74 -5.16
C ILE A 127 1.69 1.87 -6.64
N VAL A 128 1.39 3.02 -7.22
CA VAL A 128 1.46 3.28 -8.67
C VAL A 128 2.77 3.91 -9.09
N GLY A 129 3.47 4.54 -8.15
CA GLY A 129 4.81 5.09 -8.34
C GLY A 129 5.60 5.08 -7.05
N TRP A 130 6.92 4.97 -7.18
CA TRP A 130 7.84 5.01 -6.04
C TRP A 130 9.27 5.30 -6.51
N ARG A 131 10.11 5.79 -5.59
CA ARG A 131 11.54 5.98 -5.80
C ARG A 131 12.28 5.87 -4.47
N THR A 132 13.47 5.28 -4.49
CA THR A 132 14.38 5.29 -3.33
C THR A 132 15.67 6.02 -3.71
N ALA A 133 16.17 6.91 -2.84
CA ALA A 133 17.42 7.65 -3.03
C ALA A 133 18.13 7.87 -1.70
N SER A 134 19.41 8.25 -1.75
CA SER A 134 20.22 8.61 -0.58
C SER A 134 19.96 10.04 -0.09
N THR A 135 19.25 10.85 -0.88
CA THR A 135 18.96 12.26 -0.58
C THR A 135 17.46 12.54 -0.67
N MET A 136 17.00 13.46 0.17
CA MET A 136 15.59 13.88 0.22
C MET A 136 15.44 15.20 -0.59
N THR A 137 15.56 15.09 -1.92
CA THR A 137 15.42 16.22 -2.85
C THR A 137 14.02 16.21 -3.50
N ALA A 138 13.67 17.30 -4.19
CA ALA A 138 12.46 17.35 -5.01
C ALA A 138 12.43 16.26 -6.09
N ASP A 139 13.60 15.88 -6.62
CA ASP A 139 13.73 14.83 -7.63
C ASP A 139 13.19 13.48 -7.13
N LEU A 140 13.38 13.15 -5.83
CA LEU A 140 12.87 11.92 -5.24
C LEU A 140 11.35 11.77 -5.44
N VAL A 141 10.59 12.82 -5.15
CA VAL A 141 9.12 12.80 -5.26
C VAL A 141 8.66 12.98 -6.71
N THR A 142 9.43 13.70 -7.51
CA THR A 142 9.16 13.87 -8.95
C THR A 142 9.39 12.57 -9.71
N ASP A 143 10.47 11.83 -9.44
CA ASP A 143 10.73 10.51 -10.01
C ASP A 143 9.63 9.49 -9.64
N ALA A 144 9.17 9.53 -8.39
CA ALA A 144 8.04 8.68 -7.98
C ALA A 144 6.75 9.05 -8.73
N LEU A 145 6.50 10.33 -8.97
CA LEU A 145 5.38 10.81 -9.78
C LEU A 145 5.53 10.38 -11.25
N GLU A 146 6.72 10.51 -11.83
CA GLU A 146 6.99 10.06 -13.21
C GLU A 146 6.72 8.57 -13.39
N MET A 147 7.14 7.75 -12.43
CA MET A 147 6.81 6.32 -12.43
C MET A 147 5.30 6.09 -12.37
N ALA A 148 4.56 6.84 -11.55
CA ALA A 148 3.11 6.75 -11.48
C ALA A 148 2.46 7.12 -12.81
N ILE A 149 2.87 8.22 -13.44
CA ILE A 149 2.40 8.65 -14.76
C ILE A 149 2.67 7.56 -15.82
N PHE A 150 3.90 7.03 -15.84
CA PHE A 150 4.28 5.98 -16.80
C PHE A 150 3.48 4.70 -16.58
N SER A 151 3.27 4.26 -15.33
CA SER A 151 2.47 3.07 -15.03
C SER A 151 1.00 3.23 -15.45
N ARG A 152 0.51 4.48 -15.44
CA ARG A 152 -0.86 4.85 -15.79
C ARG A 152 -1.02 5.43 -17.22
N ARG A 153 0.02 5.42 -18.07
CA ARG A 153 0.04 6.08 -19.39
C ARG A 153 -1.09 5.68 -20.36
N ARG A 154 -1.75 4.54 -20.14
CA ARG A 154 -2.92 4.09 -20.94
C ARG A 154 -4.26 4.53 -20.36
N GLN A 155 -4.24 5.31 -19.28
CA GLN A 155 -5.42 5.73 -18.54
C GLN A 155 -5.53 7.25 -18.54
N LEU A 156 -6.75 7.76 -18.32
CA LEU A 156 -6.96 9.20 -18.22
C LEU A 156 -6.50 9.68 -16.85
N LEU A 157 -5.51 10.59 -16.85
CA LEU A 157 -4.97 11.20 -15.62
C LEU A 157 -5.51 12.62 -15.38
N ARG A 158 -6.17 13.21 -16.37
CA ARG A 158 -6.77 14.54 -16.22
C ARG A 158 -7.80 14.55 -15.08
N GLY A 159 -7.62 15.47 -14.14
CA GLY A 159 -8.48 15.63 -12.96
C GLY A 159 -8.15 14.68 -11.81
N VAL A 160 -7.04 13.93 -11.88
CA VAL A 160 -6.50 13.24 -10.71
C VAL A 160 -6.13 14.27 -9.66
N ILE A 161 -6.52 14.05 -8.42
CA ILE A 161 -6.04 14.84 -7.28
C ILE A 161 -4.82 14.13 -6.70
N ALA A 162 -3.65 14.79 -6.70
CA ALA A 162 -2.44 14.32 -6.03
C ALA A 162 -2.31 15.05 -4.69
N HIS A 163 -2.61 14.34 -3.61
CA HIS A 163 -2.58 14.87 -2.26
C HIS A 163 -1.29 14.48 -1.54
N SER A 164 -0.63 15.45 -0.93
CA SER A 164 0.57 15.26 -0.13
C SER A 164 0.51 16.07 1.16
N ASP A 165 1.46 15.81 2.05
CA ASP A 165 1.72 16.72 3.17
C ASP A 165 2.35 18.05 2.68
N ALA A 166 2.50 19.01 3.60
CA ALA A 166 3.06 20.33 3.31
C ALA A 166 4.60 20.33 3.23
N GLY A 167 5.22 19.23 2.82
CA GLY A 167 6.68 19.14 2.65
C GLY A 167 7.19 19.99 1.49
N SER A 168 8.37 20.60 1.65
CA SER A 168 8.98 21.45 0.62
C SER A 168 9.24 20.73 -0.71
N GLN A 169 9.40 19.43 -0.70
CA GLN A 169 9.60 18.59 -1.88
C GLN A 169 8.36 18.59 -2.78
N TYR A 170 7.17 18.51 -2.19
CA TYR A 170 5.88 18.48 -2.90
C TYR A 170 5.40 19.86 -3.36
N THR A 171 5.94 20.93 -2.76
CA THR A 171 5.67 22.33 -3.16
C THR A 171 6.68 22.86 -4.18
N SER A 172 7.62 22.02 -4.63
CA SER A 172 8.60 22.42 -5.64
C SER A 172 7.91 22.76 -6.97
N VAL A 173 8.48 23.74 -7.68
CA VAL A 173 7.96 24.19 -9.00
C VAL A 173 7.90 22.99 -9.96
N ALA A 174 8.98 22.20 -10.04
CA ALA A 174 9.05 21.04 -10.94
C ALA A 174 7.94 20.01 -10.69
N HIS A 175 7.67 19.68 -9.43
CA HIS A 175 6.59 18.74 -9.08
C HIS A 175 5.21 19.29 -9.43
N THR A 176 4.96 20.57 -9.17
CA THR A 176 3.68 21.23 -9.44
C THR A 176 3.44 21.41 -10.94
N GLU A 177 4.45 21.83 -11.70
CA GLU A 177 4.39 21.94 -13.15
C GLU A 177 4.09 20.60 -13.80
N ARG A 178 4.74 19.54 -13.33
CA ARG A 178 4.52 18.19 -13.85
C ARG A 178 3.10 17.67 -13.63
N LEU A 179 2.50 17.95 -12.48
CA LEU A 179 1.08 17.68 -12.25
C LEU A 179 0.19 18.46 -13.22
N GLY A 180 0.50 19.74 -13.43
CA GLY A 180 -0.23 20.60 -14.37
C GLY A 180 -0.19 20.08 -15.81
N GLU A 181 0.97 19.59 -16.29
CA GLU A 181 1.14 19.04 -17.65
C GLU A 181 0.21 17.86 -17.94
N ILE A 182 -0.02 16.99 -16.95
CA ILE A 182 -0.94 15.86 -17.08
C ILE A 182 -2.41 16.21 -16.74
N GLY A 183 -2.66 17.48 -16.42
CA GLY A 183 -3.98 17.96 -16.00
C GLY A 183 -4.43 17.42 -14.65
N ALA A 184 -3.50 17.01 -13.79
CA ALA A 184 -3.75 16.64 -12.40
C ALA A 184 -3.79 17.90 -11.51
N LEU A 185 -4.43 17.77 -10.36
CA LEU A 185 -4.60 18.84 -9.39
C LEU A 185 -3.73 18.54 -8.15
N ALA A 186 -2.85 19.47 -7.80
CA ALA A 186 -2.13 19.41 -6.54
C ALA A 186 -3.08 19.71 -5.37
N SER A 187 -2.98 18.94 -4.30
CA SER A 187 -3.68 19.17 -3.03
C SER A 187 -2.70 18.99 -1.88
N ILE A 188 -2.69 19.94 -0.96
CA ILE A 188 -1.77 19.92 0.17
C ILE A 188 -2.56 19.96 1.47
N GLY A 189 -2.28 18.99 2.34
CA GLY A 189 -2.91 18.89 3.66
C GLY A 189 -2.59 20.04 4.59
N SER A 190 -3.42 20.25 5.59
CA SER A 190 -3.22 21.27 6.62
C SER A 190 -2.03 20.93 7.52
N ILE A 191 -1.38 21.97 8.07
CA ILE A 191 -0.23 21.77 8.96
C ILE A 191 -0.67 21.17 10.28
N GLY A 192 -0.09 20.02 10.64
CA GLY A 192 -0.24 19.44 11.99
C GLY A 192 -1.48 18.58 12.18
N ASP A 193 -2.25 18.30 11.14
CA ASP A 193 -3.37 17.38 11.22
C ASP A 193 -2.96 15.96 10.80
N SER A 194 -2.80 15.07 11.77
CA SER A 194 -2.43 13.67 11.56
C SER A 194 -3.52 12.84 10.84
N TYR A 195 -4.72 13.39 10.64
CA TYR A 195 -5.79 12.73 9.91
C TYR A 195 -5.70 12.94 8.39
N ASP A 196 -5.01 13.99 7.95
CA ASP A 196 -4.95 14.40 6.54
C ASP A 196 -4.15 13.43 5.66
N ASN A 197 -3.39 12.49 6.22
CA ASN A 197 -2.59 11.54 5.44
C ASN A 197 -2.62 10.08 5.98
N ALA A 198 -3.71 9.69 6.64
CA ALA A 198 -3.84 8.39 7.31
C ALA A 198 -3.57 7.19 6.37
N LEU A 199 -3.88 7.31 5.05
CA LEU A 199 -3.58 6.26 4.08
C LEU A 199 -2.08 6.15 3.82
N ALA A 200 -1.41 7.27 3.55
CA ALA A 200 0.03 7.28 3.31
C ALA A 200 0.80 6.80 4.55
N GLU A 201 0.43 7.27 5.74
CA GLU A 201 0.97 6.73 6.99
C GLU A 201 0.75 5.22 7.12
N SER A 202 -0.41 4.73 6.63
CA SER A 202 -0.69 3.30 6.60
C SER A 202 0.25 2.54 5.68
N VAL A 203 0.51 3.04 4.47
CA VAL A 203 1.43 2.44 3.50
C VAL A 203 2.87 2.46 4.05
N ASN A 204 3.33 3.60 4.55
CA ASN A 204 4.64 3.73 5.19
C ASN A 204 4.79 2.80 6.41
N GLY A 205 3.76 2.69 7.23
CA GLY A 205 3.73 1.79 8.38
C GLY A 205 3.81 0.31 7.99
N LEU A 206 3.14 -0.09 6.91
CA LEU A 206 3.21 -1.44 6.34
C LEU A 206 4.61 -1.70 5.78
N TYR A 207 5.12 -0.81 4.94
CA TYR A 207 6.46 -0.90 4.37
C TYR A 207 7.54 -1.07 5.46
N LYS A 208 7.53 -0.18 6.47
CA LYS A 208 8.47 -0.28 7.61
C LYS A 208 8.33 -1.60 8.38
N THR A 209 7.10 -2.08 8.59
CA THR A 209 6.84 -3.25 9.42
C THR A 209 7.06 -4.56 8.65
N GLU A 210 6.67 -4.60 7.39
CA GLU A 210 6.65 -5.82 6.59
C GLU A 210 7.97 -6.07 5.85
N LEU A 211 8.68 -5.00 5.44
CA LEU A 211 9.96 -5.10 4.76
C LEU A 211 11.12 -4.64 5.66
N ILE A 212 11.14 -3.34 5.99
CA ILE A 212 12.35 -2.70 6.48
C ILE A 212 12.86 -3.29 7.79
N ARG A 213 11.98 -3.49 8.77
CA ARG A 213 12.34 -4.05 10.08
C ARG A 213 12.61 -5.55 10.05
N ARG A 214 12.14 -6.25 9.01
CA ARG A 214 12.26 -7.71 8.92
C ARG A 214 13.48 -8.18 8.15
N GLN A 215 13.89 -7.44 7.15
CA GLN A 215 14.99 -7.84 6.27
C GLN A 215 16.29 -7.05 6.51
N GLY A 216 16.25 -6.02 7.36
CA GLY A 216 17.46 -5.31 7.78
C GLY A 216 18.46 -6.21 8.52
N PRO A 217 19.68 -5.73 8.71
CA PRO A 217 20.15 -4.37 8.48
C PRO A 217 20.39 -4.02 7.00
N TRP A 218 20.27 -2.75 6.67
CA TRP A 218 20.40 -2.21 5.31
C TRP A 218 21.79 -1.59 5.11
N ARG A 219 22.46 -1.91 4.00
CA ARG A 219 23.83 -1.43 3.75
C ARG A 219 23.85 0.01 3.24
N HIS A 220 23.08 0.31 2.19
CA HIS A 220 23.01 1.59 1.48
C HIS A 220 21.68 1.72 0.75
N ALA A 221 21.43 2.87 0.10
CA ALA A 221 20.15 3.19 -0.53
C ALA A 221 19.77 2.20 -1.65
N GLU A 222 20.71 1.78 -2.48
CA GLU A 222 20.47 0.83 -3.59
C GLU A 222 20.03 -0.55 -3.07
N HIS A 223 20.54 -0.96 -1.90
CA HIS A 223 20.09 -2.22 -1.26
C HIS A 223 18.62 -2.11 -0.83
N VAL A 224 18.23 -0.95 -0.29
CA VAL A 224 16.82 -0.65 0.05
C VAL A 224 15.96 -0.60 -1.22
N GLU A 225 16.44 0.06 -2.28
CA GLU A 225 15.72 0.20 -3.54
C GLU A 225 15.40 -1.16 -4.17
N LEU A 226 16.38 -2.05 -4.25
CA LEU A 226 16.20 -3.39 -4.82
C LEU A 226 15.18 -4.23 -4.03
N ALA A 227 15.25 -4.17 -2.70
CA ALA A 227 14.28 -4.86 -1.85
C ALA A 227 12.87 -4.22 -1.96
N THR A 228 12.81 -2.90 -2.12
CA THR A 228 11.56 -2.17 -2.32
C THR A 228 10.88 -2.55 -3.63
N LEU A 229 11.63 -2.72 -4.72
CA LEU A 229 11.11 -3.20 -5.99
C LEU A 229 10.34 -4.53 -5.83
N THR A 230 10.98 -5.50 -5.20
CA THR A 230 10.37 -6.82 -4.97
C THR A 230 9.16 -6.75 -4.02
N TYR A 231 9.26 -5.89 -3.00
CA TYR A 231 8.16 -5.68 -2.05
C TYR A 231 6.94 -5.07 -2.71
N ILE A 232 7.11 -4.07 -3.58
CA ILE A 232 5.99 -3.38 -4.24
C ILE A 232 5.31 -4.31 -5.24
N ASP A 233 6.07 -5.13 -5.97
CA ASP A 233 5.48 -6.15 -6.81
C ASP A 233 4.58 -7.09 -5.98
N TRP A 234 5.11 -7.63 -4.90
CA TRP A 234 4.32 -8.48 -4.00
C TRP A 234 3.13 -7.72 -3.38
N PHE A 235 3.32 -6.46 -2.95
CA PHE A 235 2.28 -5.63 -2.35
C PHE A 235 1.10 -5.42 -3.30
N ASN A 236 1.39 -5.12 -4.56
CA ASN A 236 0.38 -4.85 -5.57
C ASN A 236 -0.27 -6.12 -6.12
N GLN A 237 0.52 -7.18 -6.37
CA GLN A 237 0.06 -8.37 -7.11
C GLN A 237 -0.40 -9.53 -6.23
N ARG A 238 0.07 -9.63 -4.99
CA ARG A 238 -0.15 -10.83 -4.16
C ARG A 238 -0.62 -10.53 -2.74
N ARG A 239 -0.23 -9.39 -2.18
CA ARG A 239 -0.59 -9.08 -0.80
C ARG A 239 -2.09 -8.89 -0.64
N LEU A 240 -2.70 -9.68 0.25
CA LEU A 240 -4.12 -9.55 0.57
C LEU A 240 -4.39 -8.30 1.42
N HIS A 241 -5.42 -7.55 1.03
CA HIS A 241 -5.87 -6.35 1.73
C HIS A 241 -7.28 -6.56 2.27
N SER A 242 -7.44 -6.50 3.60
CA SER A 242 -8.75 -6.75 4.22
C SER A 242 -9.79 -5.70 3.84
N GLU A 243 -9.39 -4.45 3.58
CA GLU A 243 -10.29 -3.39 3.12
C GLU A 243 -10.79 -3.60 1.68
N LEU A 244 -10.09 -4.44 0.91
CA LEU A 244 -10.47 -4.82 -0.46
C LEU A 244 -11.16 -6.18 -0.53
N GLY A 245 -11.54 -6.77 0.63
CA GLY A 245 -12.15 -8.09 0.67
C GLY A 245 -11.16 -9.25 0.62
N ASP A 246 -9.96 -9.06 1.17
CA ASP A 246 -8.86 -10.03 1.17
C ASP A 246 -8.41 -10.46 -0.23
N ILE A 247 -8.35 -9.47 -1.16
CA ILE A 247 -7.74 -9.61 -2.50
C ILE A 247 -6.59 -8.61 -2.67
N PRO A 248 -5.68 -8.85 -3.65
CA PRO A 248 -4.61 -7.92 -3.98
C PRO A 248 -5.12 -6.62 -4.65
N PRO A 249 -4.40 -5.49 -4.51
CA PRO A 249 -4.73 -4.23 -5.17
C PRO A 249 -4.93 -4.34 -6.68
N ALA A 250 -4.04 -5.04 -7.38
CA ALA A 250 -4.12 -5.20 -8.83
C ALA A 250 -5.35 -5.99 -9.28
N GLU A 251 -5.75 -7.02 -8.53
CA GLU A 251 -6.96 -7.79 -8.79
C GLU A 251 -8.20 -6.93 -8.56
N PHE A 252 -8.24 -6.19 -7.45
CA PHE A 252 -9.35 -5.28 -7.14
C PHE A 252 -9.55 -4.21 -8.24
N GLU A 253 -8.46 -3.70 -8.79
CA GLU A 253 -8.51 -2.74 -9.89
C GLU A 253 -8.92 -3.39 -11.22
N THR A 254 -8.45 -4.62 -11.49
CA THR A 254 -8.86 -5.38 -12.66
C THR A 254 -10.36 -5.64 -12.65
N ASP A 255 -10.92 -6.01 -11.50
CA ASP A 255 -12.35 -6.21 -11.33
C ASP A 255 -13.16 -4.93 -11.58
N TYR A 256 -12.61 -3.77 -11.24
CA TYR A 256 -13.25 -2.49 -11.55
C TYR A 256 -13.38 -2.28 -13.08
N TYR A 257 -12.31 -2.52 -13.82
CA TYR A 257 -12.33 -2.32 -15.28
C TYR A 257 -13.11 -3.42 -16.03
N ALA A 258 -13.24 -4.61 -15.45
CA ALA A 258 -14.03 -5.69 -16.02
C ALA A 258 -15.55 -5.50 -15.87
N ARG A 259 -15.99 -4.62 -14.95
CA ARG A 259 -17.43 -4.35 -14.78
C ARG A 259 -17.99 -3.65 -16.01
N PRO A 260 -19.17 -4.09 -16.54
CA PRO A 260 -19.85 -3.37 -17.59
C PRO A 260 -20.09 -1.92 -17.13
N LYS A 261 -19.71 -0.94 -17.95
CA LYS A 261 -20.11 0.45 -17.70
C LYS A 261 -21.64 0.48 -17.71
N ALA A 262 -22.26 0.75 -16.56
CA ALA A 262 -23.69 1.01 -16.51
C ALA A 262 -23.99 2.12 -17.55
N GLU A 263 -24.88 1.83 -18.51
CA GLU A 263 -25.30 2.80 -19.50
C GLU A 263 -25.75 4.06 -18.74
N ALA A 264 -25.12 5.18 -19.03
CA ALA A 264 -25.53 6.47 -18.53
C ALA A 264 -26.98 6.66 -19.01
N LYS A 265 -27.95 6.58 -18.10
CA LYS A 265 -29.34 6.91 -18.40
C LYS A 265 -29.33 8.34 -18.92
N THR A 266 -29.47 8.49 -20.22
CA THR A 266 -29.72 9.76 -20.87
C THR A 266 -31.02 10.32 -20.25
N PRO A 267 -31.03 11.52 -19.67
CA PRO A 267 -32.26 12.08 -19.15
C PRO A 267 -33.20 12.28 -20.34
N THR A 268 -34.35 11.63 -20.32
CA THR A 268 -35.41 11.83 -21.31
C THR A 268 -35.81 13.30 -21.25
N PRO A 269 -35.78 14.05 -22.38
CA PRO A 269 -36.26 15.44 -22.38
C PRO A 269 -37.75 15.46 -22.07
N THR A 270 -38.10 16.08 -20.94
CA THR A 270 -39.46 16.37 -20.60
C THR A 270 -40.01 17.35 -21.67
N ARG A 271 -40.91 16.87 -22.52
CA ARG A 271 -41.67 17.76 -23.41
C ARG A 271 -42.51 18.70 -22.54
N ILE A 272 -42.31 20.00 -22.77
CA ILE A 272 -43.21 21.11 -22.34
C ILE A 272 -44.47 21.11 -23.19
#